data_2c6880443159b7bf3e49652917548636
#
_entry.id   2c6880443159b7bf3e49652917548636
#
_cell.length_a   1.000
_cell.length_b   1.000
_cell.length_c   1.000
_cell.angle_alpha   90.00
_cell.angle_beta   90.00
_cell.angle_gamma   90.00
#
_symmetry.space_group_name_H-M   'P 1'
#
loop_
_entity.id
_entity.type
_entity.pdbx_description
1 polymer ?
#
loop_
_entity_poly.entity_id
_entity_poly.type
_entity_poly.pdbx_seq_one_letter_code
_entity_poly.pdbx_strand_id
1 'polypeptide(L)'
;PYVDEKKPSVMYADAHLAAAKRAAVESAILLKNDKRVLPLKETVRTVAVVGPLADAPYEQMGTWVFDGDKTHTKTPLAAIKEMYGDKVQVIFEPGLAYSRDHTTSGISKAVAAAARADVILAFVGEESILSGEAHCLADLNLQGAQSELIAALAKTGKPVVTVVMAGRPLTIGKEADLSAAVLYSFHPGTMGGPAIADLLFGKEVPSGKTPVTFPKMVGQIPAYYSHNNSGRPAMRNETLLKDIPVEAGQTSLGCTSFYMDAGFDPLYPFGYGLSYTTFKYGDVKLSADELKKNDVLIVTFDLENTGDYEGTEVAQLYVRDKVGSVTRPVKELKRFTRVTLKPGEKKTVTFELPVSELAFYNINMEKVVEPGDFGLWVATDSQSGNEVSFKVVD
;
A
#
# COMPACT_ATOMS: atom_id res chain seq x y z
N PRO A 1 -11.13 -35.24 -17.09
CA PRO A 1 -10.52 -35.05 -15.76
C PRO A 1 -9.31 -35.97 -15.51
N TYR A 2 -8.74 -36.58 -16.56
CA TYR A 2 -7.57 -37.44 -16.40
C TYR A 2 -6.29 -36.71 -16.78
N VAL A 3 -5.28 -36.84 -15.93
CA VAL A 3 -3.94 -36.28 -16.15
C VAL A 3 -3.09 -37.33 -16.86
N ASP A 4 -2.34 -36.94 -17.85
CA ASP A 4 -1.33 -37.78 -18.47
C ASP A 4 -0.07 -37.79 -17.59
N GLU A 5 0.07 -38.83 -16.78
CA GLU A 5 1.19 -38.97 -15.84
C GLU A 5 2.57 -39.05 -16.51
N LYS A 6 2.61 -39.25 -17.82
CA LYS A 6 3.86 -39.31 -18.60
C LYS A 6 4.34 -37.92 -19.04
N LYS A 7 3.49 -36.89 -18.91
CA LYS A 7 3.92 -35.53 -19.18
C LYS A 7 4.78 -34.99 -18.04
N PRO A 8 5.87 -34.26 -18.35
CA PRO A 8 6.68 -33.65 -17.30
C PRO A 8 5.81 -32.65 -16.52
N SER A 9 6.08 -32.55 -15.21
CA SER A 9 5.43 -31.55 -14.37
C SER A 9 5.73 -30.16 -14.90
N VAL A 10 4.71 -29.31 -14.96
CA VAL A 10 4.84 -27.89 -15.28
C VAL A 10 4.98 -27.03 -14.01
N MET A 11 4.99 -27.65 -12.82
CA MET A 11 5.18 -26.93 -11.58
C MET A 11 6.58 -26.30 -11.56
N TYR A 12 6.64 -25.06 -11.09
CA TYR A 12 7.86 -24.24 -11.07
C TYR A 12 8.55 -24.02 -12.43
N ALA A 13 7.83 -24.19 -13.54
CA ALA A 13 8.35 -23.84 -14.86
C ALA A 13 8.73 -22.34 -14.91
N ASP A 14 9.77 -21.99 -15.68
CA ASP A 14 10.30 -20.61 -15.76
C ASP A 14 9.21 -19.57 -16.04
N ALA A 15 8.25 -19.87 -16.90
CA ALA A 15 7.12 -18.98 -17.19
C ALA A 15 6.24 -18.72 -15.95
N HIS A 16 6.04 -19.74 -15.10
CA HIS A 16 5.27 -19.62 -13.86
C HIS A 16 6.05 -18.81 -12.82
N LEU A 17 7.35 -19.04 -12.68
CA LEU A 17 8.21 -18.28 -11.79
C LEU A 17 8.31 -16.82 -12.21
N ALA A 18 8.41 -16.55 -13.52
CA ALA A 18 8.40 -15.19 -14.07
C ALA A 18 7.07 -14.47 -13.78
N ALA A 19 5.93 -15.16 -13.95
CA ALA A 19 4.61 -14.61 -13.62
C ALA A 19 4.46 -14.32 -12.12
N ALA A 20 4.92 -15.25 -11.26
CA ALA A 20 4.92 -15.07 -9.80
C ALA A 20 5.79 -13.87 -9.38
N LYS A 21 6.99 -13.72 -9.96
CA LYS A 21 7.86 -12.57 -9.72
C LYS A 21 7.19 -11.26 -10.13
N ARG A 22 6.59 -11.22 -11.34
CA ARG A 22 5.89 -10.03 -11.81
C ARG A 22 4.72 -9.67 -10.88
N ALA A 23 3.94 -10.64 -10.42
CA ALA A 23 2.86 -10.41 -9.47
C ALA A 23 3.39 -9.82 -8.15
N ALA A 24 4.50 -10.34 -7.63
CA ALA A 24 5.14 -9.82 -6.41
C ALA A 24 5.67 -8.39 -6.58
N VAL A 25 6.27 -8.05 -7.74
CA VAL A 25 6.71 -6.68 -8.05
C VAL A 25 5.52 -5.72 -8.13
N GLU A 26 4.48 -6.10 -8.87
CA GLU A 26 3.33 -5.23 -9.14
C GLU A 26 2.41 -5.05 -7.91
N SER A 27 2.45 -5.97 -6.94
CA SER A 27 1.67 -5.89 -5.70
C SER A 27 2.42 -5.21 -4.55
N ALA A 28 3.74 -5.10 -4.60
CA ALA A 28 4.52 -4.41 -3.59
C ALA A 28 4.27 -2.89 -3.65
N ILE A 29 4.06 -2.29 -2.47
CA ILE A 29 3.64 -0.89 -2.34
C ILE A 29 4.75 -0.09 -1.66
N LEU A 30 5.25 0.92 -2.33
CA LEU A 30 6.15 1.90 -1.72
C LEU A 30 5.31 2.92 -0.93
N LEU A 31 5.31 2.80 0.39
CA LEU A 31 4.51 3.66 1.27
C LEU A 31 5.23 4.95 1.68
N LYS A 32 6.56 4.92 1.73
CA LYS A 32 7.40 6.06 2.10
C LYS A 32 8.75 5.97 1.40
N ASN A 33 9.33 7.13 1.01
CA ASN A 33 10.66 7.18 0.41
C ASN A 33 11.31 8.56 0.59
N ASP A 34 11.72 8.85 1.82
CA ASP A 34 12.32 10.14 2.17
C ASP A 34 13.67 10.33 1.46
N LYS A 35 13.87 11.54 0.95
CA LYS A 35 15.12 11.92 0.26
C LYS A 35 15.52 10.97 -0.88
N ARG A 36 14.54 10.21 -1.41
CA ARG A 36 14.78 9.20 -2.47
C ARG A 36 15.89 8.24 -2.08
N VAL A 37 15.78 7.63 -0.88
CA VAL A 37 16.72 6.61 -0.42
C VAL A 37 16.62 5.34 -1.26
N LEU A 38 15.46 5.04 -1.78
CA LEU A 38 15.21 4.02 -2.80
C LEU A 38 14.99 4.67 -4.19
N PRO A 39 15.43 4.00 -5.28
CA PRO A 39 16.24 2.79 -5.27
C PRO A 39 17.62 3.05 -4.65
N LEU A 40 18.23 1.98 -4.13
CA LEU A 40 19.58 2.07 -3.55
C LEU A 40 20.57 2.61 -4.59
N LYS A 41 21.30 3.65 -4.21
CA LYS A 41 22.26 4.30 -5.10
C LYS A 41 23.48 3.40 -5.31
N GLU A 42 24.13 3.53 -6.46
CA GLU A 42 25.39 2.83 -6.75
C GLU A 42 26.54 3.14 -5.78
N THR A 43 26.42 4.23 -5.00
CA THR A 43 27.38 4.59 -3.95
C THR A 43 27.24 3.74 -2.69
N VAL A 44 26.15 3.02 -2.49
CA VAL A 44 25.97 2.07 -1.38
C VAL A 44 26.89 0.89 -1.60
N ARG A 45 27.77 0.61 -0.65
CA ARG A 45 28.74 -0.48 -0.68
C ARG A 45 28.44 -1.59 0.31
N THR A 46 27.78 -1.26 1.40
CA THR A 46 27.46 -2.22 2.46
C THR A 46 26.01 -2.06 2.88
N VAL A 47 25.28 -3.17 2.89
CA VAL A 47 23.91 -3.24 3.42
C VAL A 47 23.86 -4.17 4.62
N ALA A 48 23.19 -3.74 5.69
CA ALA A 48 22.82 -4.61 6.78
C ALA A 48 21.42 -5.15 6.53
N VAL A 49 21.31 -6.44 6.36
CA VAL A 49 20.03 -7.15 6.25
C VAL A 49 19.66 -7.65 7.64
N VAL A 50 18.55 -7.16 8.19
CA VAL A 50 18.11 -7.46 9.56
C VAL A 50 16.63 -7.81 9.58
N GLY A 51 16.15 -8.34 10.70
CA GLY A 51 14.75 -8.70 10.90
C GLY A 51 14.46 -10.18 10.69
N PRO A 52 13.41 -10.68 11.37
CA PRO A 52 13.10 -12.11 11.42
C PRO A 52 12.60 -12.68 10.07
N LEU A 53 12.10 -11.82 9.18
CA LEU A 53 11.55 -12.25 7.89
C LEU A 53 12.56 -12.11 6.73
N ALA A 54 13.78 -11.68 6.98
CA ALA A 54 14.81 -11.55 5.94
C ALA A 54 15.16 -12.90 5.29
N ASP A 55 15.11 -14.01 6.08
CA ASP A 55 15.46 -15.36 5.63
C ASP A 55 14.45 -16.40 6.16
N ALA A 56 13.16 -16.17 5.90
CA ALA A 56 12.05 -16.99 6.35
C ALA A 56 11.25 -17.55 5.16
N PRO A 57 11.75 -18.58 4.45
CA PRO A 57 11.16 -19.04 3.19
C PRO A 57 9.74 -19.58 3.35
N TYR A 58 9.40 -20.18 4.49
CA TYR A 58 8.05 -20.69 4.77
C TYR A 58 7.07 -19.52 4.98
N GLU A 59 7.45 -18.56 5.80
CA GLU A 59 6.59 -17.41 6.12
C GLU A 59 6.35 -16.51 4.92
N GLN A 60 7.32 -16.39 4.02
CA GLN A 60 7.23 -15.61 2.80
C GLN A 60 6.15 -16.12 1.84
N MET A 61 5.89 -17.43 1.80
CA MET A 61 4.84 -18.01 0.95
C MET A 61 3.46 -17.50 1.32
N GLY A 62 3.24 -17.19 2.60
CA GLY A 62 1.95 -16.71 3.11
C GLY A 62 0.99 -17.84 3.47
N THR A 63 -0.29 -17.50 3.57
CA THR A 63 -1.39 -18.39 3.96
C THR A 63 -1.93 -19.17 2.76
N TRP A 64 -2.62 -20.30 3.02
CA TRP A 64 -3.31 -21.13 2.01
C TRP A 64 -2.39 -21.82 0.99
N VAL A 65 -1.15 -22.10 1.39
CA VAL A 65 -0.15 -22.79 0.58
C VAL A 65 0.09 -24.22 1.09
N PHE A 66 -0.98 -24.99 1.24
CA PHE A 66 -0.98 -26.33 1.87
C PHE A 66 0.10 -27.27 1.34
N ASP A 67 0.30 -27.31 0.01
CA ASP A 67 1.28 -28.14 -0.68
C ASP A 67 2.50 -27.31 -1.15
N GLY A 68 2.67 -26.09 -0.60
CA GLY A 68 3.78 -25.23 -0.94
C GLY A 68 5.12 -25.77 -0.45
N ASP A 69 6.09 -25.88 -1.37
CA ASP A 69 7.45 -26.33 -1.05
C ASP A 69 8.36 -25.12 -0.84
N LYS A 70 8.72 -24.87 0.43
CA LYS A 70 9.61 -23.76 0.80
C LYS A 70 11.02 -23.84 0.18
N THR A 71 11.44 -25.03 -0.30
CA THR A 71 12.75 -25.20 -0.94
C THR A 71 12.85 -24.45 -2.27
N HIS A 72 11.72 -24.15 -2.89
CA HIS A 72 11.64 -23.33 -4.11
C HIS A 72 11.53 -21.84 -3.82
N THR A 73 11.37 -21.44 -2.56
CA THR A 73 11.21 -20.03 -2.16
C THR A 73 12.57 -19.37 -1.99
N LYS A 74 12.85 -18.36 -2.80
CA LYS A 74 14.02 -17.49 -2.62
C LYS A 74 13.69 -16.36 -1.65
N THR A 75 14.40 -16.30 -0.53
CA THR A 75 14.22 -15.24 0.47
C THR A 75 14.85 -13.92 0.02
N PRO A 76 14.47 -12.78 0.61
CA PRO A 76 15.13 -11.50 0.34
C PRO A 76 16.65 -11.56 0.57
N LEU A 77 17.08 -12.16 1.68
CA LEU A 77 18.52 -12.34 1.96
C LEU A 77 19.23 -13.15 0.88
N ALA A 78 18.66 -14.30 0.47
CA ALA A 78 19.24 -15.15 -0.56
C ALA A 78 19.30 -14.41 -1.90
N ALA A 79 18.22 -13.74 -2.28
CA ALA A 79 18.13 -12.98 -3.53
C ALA A 79 19.12 -11.80 -3.57
N ILE A 80 19.23 -11.02 -2.49
CA ILE A 80 20.18 -9.90 -2.41
C ILE A 80 21.61 -10.42 -2.56
N LYS A 81 21.98 -11.50 -1.88
CA LYS A 81 23.33 -12.10 -1.99
C LYS A 81 23.60 -12.64 -3.40
N GLU A 82 22.63 -13.33 -4.00
CA GLU A 82 22.82 -13.94 -5.33
C GLU A 82 22.87 -12.89 -6.44
N MET A 83 21.99 -11.88 -6.40
CA MET A 83 21.79 -10.96 -7.51
C MET A 83 22.64 -9.69 -7.42
N TYR A 84 23.04 -9.31 -6.20
CA TYR A 84 23.72 -8.03 -5.94
C TYR A 84 24.94 -8.15 -5.04
N GLY A 85 25.32 -9.37 -4.62
CA GLY A 85 26.49 -9.60 -3.75
C GLY A 85 27.85 -9.25 -4.36
N ASP A 86 27.91 -9.09 -5.68
CA ASP A 86 29.05 -8.54 -6.41
C ASP A 86 29.14 -7.02 -6.35
N LYS A 87 28.03 -6.33 -6.06
CA LYS A 87 27.92 -4.87 -5.99
C LYS A 87 28.00 -4.33 -4.57
N VAL A 88 27.40 -5.07 -3.61
CA VAL A 88 27.32 -4.66 -2.21
C VAL A 88 27.75 -5.78 -1.27
N GLN A 89 28.45 -5.42 -0.21
CA GLN A 89 28.71 -6.32 0.92
C GLN A 89 27.42 -6.48 1.73
N VAL A 90 26.99 -7.71 1.97
CA VAL A 90 25.80 -8.03 2.78
C VAL A 90 26.25 -8.48 4.17
N ILE A 91 25.85 -7.75 5.19
CA ILE A 91 25.98 -8.14 6.60
C ILE A 91 24.61 -8.60 7.06
N PHE A 92 24.49 -9.84 7.51
CA PHE A 92 23.23 -10.40 7.99
C PHE A 92 23.25 -10.64 9.49
N GLU A 93 22.24 -10.11 10.18
CA GLU A 93 21.98 -10.35 11.60
C GLU A 93 20.49 -10.18 11.87
N PRO A 94 19.71 -11.25 12.11
CA PRO A 94 18.24 -11.14 12.18
C PRO A 94 17.77 -10.30 13.38
N GLY A 95 18.47 -10.29 14.48
CA GLY A 95 18.09 -9.57 15.71
C GLY A 95 16.97 -10.23 16.51
N LEU A 96 16.02 -10.87 15.84
CA LEU A 96 14.90 -11.65 16.42
C LEU A 96 14.83 -12.99 15.73
N ALA A 97 14.40 -14.05 16.45
CA ALA A 97 14.32 -15.39 15.90
C ALA A 97 13.09 -15.59 14.97
N TYR A 98 11.97 -14.96 15.28
CA TYR A 98 10.72 -14.99 14.51
C TYR A 98 9.90 -13.72 14.81
N SER A 99 8.80 -13.49 14.10
CA SER A 99 8.06 -12.20 14.17
C SER A 99 7.45 -11.92 15.55
N ARG A 100 7.05 -12.94 16.29
CA ARG A 100 6.46 -12.84 17.64
C ARG A 100 7.49 -12.99 18.78
N ASP A 101 8.77 -12.99 18.47
CA ASP A 101 9.83 -13.09 19.48
C ASP A 101 9.87 -11.82 20.34
N HIS A 102 9.67 -11.97 21.63
CA HIS A 102 9.75 -10.89 22.62
C HIS A 102 11.14 -10.74 23.23
N THR A 103 12.10 -11.60 22.86
CA THR A 103 13.47 -11.49 23.39
C THR A 103 14.22 -10.38 22.67
N THR A 104 14.86 -9.51 23.43
CA THR A 104 15.63 -8.37 22.89
C THR A 104 17.13 -8.65 22.82
N SER A 105 17.58 -9.83 23.24
CA SER A 105 19.01 -10.17 23.35
C SER A 105 19.78 -10.11 22.03
N GLY A 106 19.11 -10.39 20.90
CA GLY A 106 19.71 -10.31 19.57
C GLY A 106 19.81 -8.88 18.99
N ILE A 107 19.04 -7.93 19.53
CA ILE A 107 18.97 -6.56 18.98
C ILE A 107 20.35 -5.86 19.01
N SER A 108 21.14 -6.08 20.05
CA SER A 108 22.46 -5.47 20.15
C SER A 108 23.43 -5.92 19.02
N LYS A 109 23.33 -7.18 18.60
CA LYS A 109 24.10 -7.71 17.46
C LYS A 109 23.63 -7.10 16.14
N ALA A 110 22.30 -6.99 15.94
CA ALA A 110 21.71 -6.35 14.77
C ALA A 110 22.14 -4.86 14.68
N VAL A 111 22.15 -4.13 15.79
CA VAL A 111 22.65 -2.75 15.85
C VAL A 111 24.14 -2.66 15.51
N ALA A 112 24.96 -3.58 16.03
CA ALA A 112 26.40 -3.63 15.71
C ALA A 112 26.67 -3.95 14.22
N ALA A 113 25.84 -4.79 13.60
CA ALA A 113 25.86 -5.05 12.16
C ALA A 113 25.45 -3.79 11.37
N ALA A 114 24.36 -3.17 11.76
CA ALA A 114 23.80 -1.97 11.16
C ALA A 114 24.75 -0.77 11.19
N ALA A 115 25.49 -0.58 12.27
CA ALA A 115 26.45 0.51 12.42
C ALA A 115 27.59 0.48 11.36
N ARG A 116 27.89 -0.70 10.80
CA ARG A 116 28.92 -0.90 9.76
C ARG A 116 28.40 -0.77 8.34
N ALA A 117 27.10 -0.59 8.17
CA ALA A 117 26.47 -0.51 6.85
C ALA A 117 26.24 0.94 6.41
N ASP A 118 26.03 1.13 5.10
CA ASP A 118 25.59 2.40 4.53
C ASP A 118 24.07 2.55 4.66
N VAL A 119 23.35 1.43 4.49
CA VAL A 119 21.87 1.35 4.58
C VAL A 119 21.48 0.08 5.31
N ILE A 120 20.40 0.17 6.08
CA ILE A 120 19.80 -0.95 6.82
C ILE A 120 18.55 -1.38 6.07
N LEU A 121 18.45 -2.67 5.75
CA LEU A 121 17.27 -3.31 5.17
C LEU A 121 16.62 -4.16 6.25
N ALA A 122 15.53 -3.67 6.86
CA ALA A 122 14.84 -4.31 7.97
C ALA A 122 13.59 -5.05 7.46
N PHE A 123 13.57 -6.39 7.57
CA PHE A 123 12.48 -7.25 7.14
C PHE A 123 11.65 -7.69 8.34
N VAL A 124 10.44 -7.12 8.45
CA VAL A 124 9.52 -7.29 9.58
C VAL A 124 8.12 -7.63 9.09
N GLY A 125 7.22 -7.95 10.01
CA GLY A 125 5.82 -8.23 9.66
C GLY A 125 5.24 -9.40 10.44
N GLU A 126 4.51 -10.26 9.72
CA GLU A 126 3.79 -11.40 10.30
C GLU A 126 4.28 -12.73 9.72
N GLU A 127 4.31 -13.74 10.57
CA GLU A 127 4.37 -15.15 10.12
C GLU A 127 3.09 -15.51 9.37
N SER A 128 3.17 -16.43 8.41
CA SER A 128 2.05 -16.85 7.56
C SER A 128 0.84 -17.34 8.35
N ILE A 129 1.08 -17.99 9.50
CA ILE A 129 0.02 -18.52 10.37
C ILE A 129 -0.84 -17.41 11.02
N LEU A 130 -0.37 -16.18 11.09
CA LEU A 130 -1.11 -15.08 11.74
C LEU A 130 -2.22 -14.51 10.88
N SER A 131 -2.31 -14.88 9.61
CA SER A 131 -3.35 -14.45 8.67
C SER A 131 -4.08 -15.64 8.06
N GLY A 132 -5.27 -15.40 7.49
CA GLY A 132 -6.13 -16.40 6.89
C GLY A 132 -7.48 -16.48 7.55
N GLU A 133 -8.27 -17.48 7.18
CA GLU A 133 -9.62 -17.70 7.70
C GLU A 133 -9.59 -17.94 9.23
N ALA A 134 -10.43 -17.20 9.93
CA ALA A 134 -10.55 -17.22 11.40
C ALA A 134 -9.29 -16.74 12.18
N HIS A 135 -8.25 -16.27 11.51
CA HIS A 135 -7.05 -15.72 12.16
C HIS A 135 -7.17 -14.20 12.33
N CYS A 136 -8.16 -13.78 13.13
CA CYS A 136 -8.39 -12.37 13.43
C CYS A 136 -7.45 -11.90 14.55
N LEU A 137 -6.86 -10.72 14.39
CA LEU A 137 -6.08 -10.03 15.42
C LEU A 137 -6.82 -8.79 15.88
N ALA A 138 -6.94 -8.60 17.19
CA ALA A 138 -7.45 -7.37 17.80
C ALA A 138 -6.38 -6.27 17.85
N ASP A 139 -5.10 -6.65 17.95
CA ASP A 139 -3.96 -5.75 17.89
C ASP A 139 -3.29 -5.87 16.51
N LEU A 140 -3.29 -4.77 15.76
CA LEU A 140 -2.70 -4.67 14.42
C LEU A 140 -1.28 -4.08 14.42
N ASN A 141 -0.65 -3.90 15.58
CA ASN A 141 0.75 -3.51 15.66
C ASN A 141 1.66 -4.69 15.27
N LEU A 142 2.91 -4.37 14.93
CA LEU A 142 3.94 -5.40 14.78
C LEU A 142 4.07 -6.20 16.09
N GLN A 143 4.01 -7.50 15.99
CA GLN A 143 4.08 -8.40 17.15
C GLN A 143 5.53 -8.56 17.64
N GLY A 144 5.69 -9.08 18.87
CA GLY A 144 7.00 -9.28 19.46
C GLY A 144 7.79 -8.00 19.68
N ALA A 145 9.11 -8.08 19.60
CA ALA A 145 10.04 -6.96 19.78
C ALA A 145 10.47 -6.31 18.44
N GLN A 146 9.64 -6.41 17.38
CA GLN A 146 10.00 -5.86 16.07
C GLN A 146 10.07 -4.32 16.07
N SER A 147 9.14 -3.65 16.80
CA SER A 147 9.15 -2.19 16.95
C SER A 147 10.38 -1.71 17.71
N GLU A 148 10.80 -2.44 18.76
CA GLU A 148 12.03 -2.17 19.51
C GLU A 148 13.28 -2.35 18.64
N LEU A 149 13.29 -3.38 17.77
CA LEU A 149 14.37 -3.58 16.81
C LEU A 149 14.50 -2.37 15.88
N ILE A 150 13.42 -1.93 15.23
CA ILE A 150 13.42 -0.77 14.32
C ILE A 150 13.87 0.49 15.07
N ALA A 151 13.35 0.72 16.28
CA ALA A 151 13.73 1.87 17.09
C ALA A 151 15.22 1.86 17.47
N ALA A 152 15.79 0.68 17.73
CA ALA A 152 17.21 0.55 18.02
C ALA A 152 18.08 0.77 16.77
N LEU A 153 17.65 0.27 15.60
CA LEU A 153 18.32 0.48 14.32
C LEU A 153 18.32 1.95 13.91
N ALA A 154 17.22 2.66 14.07
CA ALA A 154 17.11 4.10 13.78
C ALA A 154 18.10 4.95 14.58
N LYS A 155 18.42 4.56 15.83
CA LYS A 155 19.40 5.26 16.69
C LYS A 155 20.84 5.18 16.15
N THR A 156 21.13 4.30 15.19
CA THR A 156 22.45 4.26 14.54
C THR A 156 22.71 5.46 13.64
N GLY A 157 21.68 6.23 13.29
CA GLY A 157 21.75 7.35 12.35
C GLY A 157 21.86 6.93 10.88
N LYS A 158 21.88 5.62 10.58
CA LYS A 158 21.88 5.10 9.22
C LYS A 158 20.46 5.09 8.64
N PRO A 159 20.27 5.28 7.33
CA PRO A 159 18.97 5.13 6.70
C PRO A 159 18.40 3.73 6.93
N VAL A 160 17.20 3.63 7.48
CA VAL A 160 16.46 2.38 7.64
C VAL A 160 15.43 2.26 6.53
N VAL A 161 15.50 1.21 5.76
CA VAL A 161 14.48 0.79 4.79
C VAL A 161 13.74 -0.38 5.41
N THR A 162 12.48 -0.15 5.78
CA THR A 162 11.63 -1.19 6.36
C THR A 162 10.82 -1.87 5.27
N VAL A 163 10.99 -3.18 5.13
CA VAL A 163 10.20 -4.04 4.26
C VAL A 163 9.23 -4.82 5.14
N VAL A 164 7.93 -4.58 4.95
CA VAL A 164 6.89 -5.23 5.73
C VAL A 164 6.27 -6.37 4.95
N MET A 165 6.30 -7.57 5.51
CA MET A 165 5.73 -8.79 4.96
C MET A 165 4.60 -9.25 5.89
N ALA A 166 3.33 -9.06 5.51
CA ALA A 166 2.19 -9.38 6.37
C ALA A 166 0.92 -9.65 5.55
N GLY A 167 -0.01 -10.41 6.09
CA GLY A 167 -1.27 -10.75 5.41
C GLY A 167 -2.38 -9.70 5.53
N ARG A 168 -2.13 -8.61 6.25
CA ARG A 168 -3.11 -7.54 6.52
C ARG A 168 -2.46 -6.17 6.62
N PRO A 169 -3.20 -5.05 6.54
CA PRO A 169 -2.66 -3.72 6.84
C PRO A 169 -2.38 -3.61 8.35
N LEU A 170 -1.13 -3.37 8.70
CA LEU A 170 -0.69 -3.17 10.08
C LEU A 170 -0.63 -1.68 10.44
N THR A 171 -0.77 -1.37 11.74
CA THR A 171 -0.62 -0.01 12.29
C THR A 171 0.86 0.32 12.49
N ILE A 172 1.56 0.60 11.38
CA ILE A 172 3.03 0.79 11.34
C ILE A 172 3.45 2.26 11.38
N GLY A 173 2.62 3.15 11.93
CA GLY A 173 2.91 4.59 11.93
C GLY A 173 4.25 4.93 12.58
N LYS A 174 4.53 4.35 13.75
CA LYS A 174 5.79 4.56 14.50
C LYS A 174 7.01 4.07 13.71
N GLU A 175 6.91 2.90 13.12
CA GLU A 175 7.98 2.30 12.31
C GLU A 175 8.22 3.11 11.04
N ALA A 176 7.15 3.58 10.41
CA ALA A 176 7.24 4.45 9.23
C ALA A 176 7.93 5.79 9.57
N ASP A 177 7.65 6.38 10.73
CA ASP A 177 8.31 7.61 11.18
C ASP A 177 9.82 7.42 11.39
N LEU A 178 10.22 6.25 11.87
CA LEU A 178 11.63 5.89 12.11
C LEU A 178 12.37 5.43 10.86
N SER A 179 11.66 5.16 9.77
CA SER A 179 12.21 4.62 8.52
C SER A 179 12.40 5.71 7.48
N ALA A 180 13.49 5.64 6.73
CA ALA A 180 13.72 6.50 5.55
C ALA A 180 12.87 6.05 4.35
N ALA A 181 12.57 4.75 4.24
CA ALA A 181 11.61 4.22 3.28
C ALA A 181 10.85 3.03 3.87
N VAL A 182 9.62 2.82 3.38
CA VAL A 182 8.77 1.68 3.74
C VAL A 182 8.24 1.04 2.46
N LEU A 183 8.58 -0.24 2.26
CA LEU A 183 8.05 -1.09 1.20
C LEU A 183 7.15 -2.15 1.83
N TYR A 184 5.88 -2.19 1.44
CA TYR A 184 4.90 -3.17 1.93
C TYR A 184 4.66 -4.23 0.86
N SER A 185 5.11 -5.45 1.08
CA SER A 185 5.09 -6.51 0.06
C SER A 185 3.96 -7.52 0.26
N PHE A 186 3.19 -7.41 1.34
CA PHE A 186 2.30 -8.47 1.79
C PHE A 186 3.06 -9.80 1.96
N HIS A 187 2.43 -10.94 1.63
CA HIS A 187 3.12 -12.22 1.49
C HIS A 187 3.49 -12.41 0.01
N PRO A 188 4.75 -12.17 -0.38
CA PRO A 188 5.12 -12.03 -1.79
C PRO A 188 5.31 -13.38 -2.51
N GLY A 189 5.12 -14.51 -1.81
CA GLY A 189 5.18 -15.84 -2.40
C GLY A 189 6.57 -16.31 -2.80
N THR A 190 6.64 -17.38 -3.57
CA THR A 190 7.86 -18.10 -3.96
C THR A 190 8.94 -17.19 -4.55
N MET A 191 8.55 -16.21 -5.37
CA MET A 191 9.48 -15.28 -6.05
C MET A 191 9.59 -13.90 -5.37
N GLY A 192 9.13 -13.80 -4.13
CA GLY A 192 9.14 -12.55 -3.37
C GLY A 192 10.52 -11.97 -3.14
N GLY A 193 11.51 -12.79 -2.78
CA GLY A 193 12.88 -12.32 -2.56
C GLY A 193 13.49 -11.66 -3.80
N PRO A 194 13.49 -12.28 -4.99
CA PRO A 194 13.95 -11.64 -6.23
C PRO A 194 13.15 -10.38 -6.60
N ALA A 195 11.82 -10.36 -6.37
CA ALA A 195 11.00 -9.19 -6.63
C ALA A 195 11.38 -8.01 -5.72
N ILE A 196 11.48 -8.25 -4.41
CA ILE A 196 11.88 -7.24 -3.43
C ILE A 196 13.30 -6.74 -3.70
N ALA A 197 14.25 -7.64 -4.02
CA ALA A 197 15.61 -7.25 -4.34
C ALA A 197 15.64 -6.33 -5.58
N ASP A 198 14.94 -6.68 -6.66
CA ASP A 198 14.87 -5.84 -7.86
C ASP A 198 14.25 -4.47 -7.59
N LEU A 199 13.22 -4.39 -6.74
CA LEU A 199 12.65 -3.11 -6.28
C LEU A 199 13.65 -2.30 -5.47
N LEU A 200 14.31 -2.90 -4.47
CA LEU A 200 15.26 -2.19 -3.62
C LEU A 200 16.44 -1.62 -4.40
N PHE A 201 16.95 -2.35 -5.40
CA PHE A 201 18.09 -1.96 -6.22
C PHE A 201 17.73 -1.22 -7.53
N GLY A 202 16.43 -0.98 -7.78
CA GLY A 202 15.97 -0.13 -8.88
C GLY A 202 15.94 -0.79 -10.26
N LYS A 203 16.04 -2.12 -10.33
CA LYS A 203 15.80 -2.85 -11.57
C LYS A 203 14.33 -2.87 -11.95
N GLU A 204 13.46 -2.84 -10.94
CA GLU A 204 12.02 -2.69 -11.07
C GLU A 204 11.56 -1.41 -10.35
N VAL A 205 10.49 -0.81 -10.84
CA VAL A 205 9.91 0.43 -10.30
C VAL A 205 8.57 0.10 -9.62
N PRO A 206 8.38 0.49 -8.34
CA PRO A 206 7.14 0.18 -7.63
C PRO A 206 5.94 0.88 -8.28
N SER A 207 4.83 0.14 -8.37
CA SER A 207 3.56 0.60 -8.94
C SER A 207 2.34 0.11 -8.16
N GLY A 208 2.55 -0.67 -7.11
CA GLY A 208 1.46 -1.18 -6.26
C GLY A 208 0.73 -0.07 -5.54
N LYS A 209 -0.57 -0.27 -5.32
CA LYS A 209 -1.44 0.65 -4.58
C LYS A 209 -2.12 -0.11 -3.43
N THR A 210 -2.41 0.59 -2.33
CA THR A 210 -3.09 0.01 -1.18
C THR A 210 -4.49 -0.50 -1.55
N PRO A 211 -4.77 -1.81 -1.42
CA PRO A 211 -6.09 -2.38 -1.75
C PRO A 211 -7.11 -2.17 -0.62
N VAL A 212 -6.67 -1.68 0.52
CA VAL A 212 -7.46 -1.32 1.69
C VAL A 212 -6.86 -0.09 2.36
N THR A 213 -7.65 0.59 3.19
CA THR A 213 -7.18 1.71 4.01
C THR A 213 -6.27 1.20 5.12
N PHE A 214 -5.14 1.85 5.35
CA PHE A 214 -4.21 1.55 6.45
C PHE A 214 -4.50 2.48 7.63
N PRO A 215 -4.95 1.97 8.79
CA PRO A 215 -5.25 2.80 9.95
C PRO A 215 -3.95 3.29 10.63
N LYS A 216 -4.02 4.46 11.27
CA LYS A 216 -2.94 4.94 12.17
C LYS A 216 -2.90 4.14 13.46
N MET A 217 -4.08 3.80 13.97
CA MET A 217 -4.27 3.13 15.25
C MET A 217 -5.40 2.11 15.14
N VAL A 218 -5.31 1.05 15.91
CA VAL A 218 -6.29 -0.04 15.94
C VAL A 218 -7.73 0.47 16.16
N GLY A 219 -7.90 1.49 17.02
CA GLY A 219 -9.22 2.06 17.31
C GLY A 219 -9.92 2.74 16.13
N GLN A 220 -9.24 2.97 15.01
CA GLN A 220 -9.88 3.54 13.80
C GLN A 220 -10.61 2.49 12.96
N ILE A 221 -10.42 1.19 13.20
CA ILE A 221 -11.11 0.15 12.42
C ILE A 221 -12.55 -0.03 12.88
N PRO A 222 -13.47 -0.28 11.90
CA PRO A 222 -13.27 -0.40 10.47
C PRO A 222 -13.05 0.96 9.78
N ALA A 223 -11.99 1.06 8.96
CA ALA A 223 -11.60 2.28 8.27
C ALA A 223 -11.88 2.17 6.76
N TYR A 224 -13.11 2.50 6.36
CA TYR A 224 -13.51 2.44 4.95
C TYR A 224 -13.29 3.77 4.26
N TYR A 225 -12.62 3.78 3.09
CA TYR A 225 -12.52 4.98 2.25
C TYR A 225 -13.91 5.43 1.73
N SER A 226 -14.83 4.48 1.54
CA SER A 226 -16.19 4.67 1.05
C SER A 226 -17.23 4.77 2.18
N HIS A 227 -16.82 5.28 3.35
CA HIS A 227 -17.74 5.45 4.48
C HIS A 227 -18.90 6.39 4.17
N ASN A 228 -19.97 6.26 4.91
CA ASN A 228 -21.08 7.20 4.87
C ASN A 228 -20.81 8.37 5.83
N ASN A 229 -21.24 9.57 5.44
CA ASN A 229 -21.18 10.71 6.34
C ASN A 229 -22.10 10.49 7.55
N SER A 230 -21.61 10.87 8.73
CA SER A 230 -22.47 11.11 9.90
C SER A 230 -23.23 12.43 9.74
N GLY A 231 -24.14 12.75 10.67
CA GLY A 231 -24.79 14.05 10.71
C GLY A 231 -23.84 15.23 10.97
N ARG A 232 -22.62 14.93 11.47
CA ARG A 232 -21.55 15.90 11.73
C ARG A 232 -20.21 15.31 11.30
N PRO A 233 -19.93 15.26 9.99
CA PRO A 233 -18.70 14.68 9.47
C PRO A 233 -17.48 15.48 9.92
N ALA A 234 -16.32 14.83 9.94
CA ALA A 234 -15.04 15.48 10.20
C ALA A 234 -14.75 16.58 9.18
N MET A 235 -14.24 17.70 9.64
CA MET A 235 -13.89 18.87 8.82
C MET A 235 -12.39 19.00 8.55
N ARG A 236 -11.56 18.13 9.14
CA ARG A 236 -10.09 18.09 9.06
C ARG A 236 -9.37 19.32 9.63
N ASN A 237 -10.04 20.09 10.46
CA ASN A 237 -9.51 21.21 11.22
C ASN A 237 -9.79 21.08 12.72
N GLU A 238 -10.11 19.88 13.16
CA GLU A 238 -10.43 19.57 14.55
C GLU A 238 -9.20 19.73 15.44
N THR A 239 -9.47 20.14 16.69
CA THR A 239 -8.43 20.24 17.72
C THR A 239 -8.05 18.85 18.20
N LEU A 240 -6.81 18.44 17.95
CA LEU A 240 -6.29 17.16 18.39
C LEU A 240 -5.80 17.22 19.85
N LEU A 241 -5.72 16.06 20.48
CA LEU A 241 -5.29 15.90 21.88
C LEU A 241 -3.99 16.67 22.22
N LYS A 242 -3.01 16.63 21.31
CA LYS A 242 -1.71 17.31 21.47
C LYS A 242 -1.80 18.84 21.43
N ASP A 243 -2.89 19.38 20.88
CA ASP A 243 -3.10 20.81 20.68
C ASP A 243 -4.06 21.42 21.72
N ILE A 244 -4.55 20.59 22.67
CA ILE A 244 -5.41 21.03 23.76
C ILE A 244 -4.54 21.65 24.86
N PRO A 245 -4.75 22.94 25.23
CA PRO A 245 -4.00 23.58 26.31
C PRO A 245 -4.27 22.93 27.67
N VAL A 246 -3.31 23.05 28.59
CA VAL A 246 -3.54 22.71 30.01
C VAL A 246 -4.63 23.62 30.56
N GLU A 247 -5.55 23.06 31.36
CA GLU A 247 -6.71 23.77 31.91
C GLU A 247 -7.67 24.36 30.87
N ALA A 248 -7.72 23.73 29.66
CA ALA A 248 -8.65 24.14 28.63
C ALA A 248 -10.10 24.05 29.13
N GLY A 249 -10.93 25.03 28.72
CA GLY A 249 -12.35 25.03 29.04
C GLY A 249 -13.05 23.79 28.43
N GLN A 250 -14.05 23.27 29.14
CA GLN A 250 -14.82 22.13 28.70
C GLN A 250 -15.75 22.56 27.53
N THR A 251 -15.39 22.17 26.33
CA THR A 251 -16.15 22.46 25.11
C THR A 251 -16.41 21.17 24.31
N SER A 252 -17.29 21.24 23.35
CA SER A 252 -17.58 20.12 22.44
C SER A 252 -16.51 19.90 21.35
N LEU A 253 -15.48 20.72 21.28
CA LEU A 253 -14.46 20.74 20.23
C LEU A 253 -15.04 20.70 18.80
N GLY A 254 -16.23 21.34 18.58
CA GLY A 254 -16.92 21.37 17.27
C GLY A 254 -17.97 20.30 17.06
N CYS A 255 -18.07 19.29 17.91
CA CYS A 255 -19.06 18.18 17.81
C CYS A 255 -19.00 17.39 16.49
N THR A 256 -17.83 17.28 15.85
CA THR A 256 -17.64 16.51 14.63
C THR A 256 -17.16 15.09 14.93
N SER A 257 -17.28 14.18 13.94
CA SER A 257 -16.91 12.76 14.09
C SER A 257 -15.43 12.55 13.77
N PHE A 258 -14.57 12.55 14.80
CA PHE A 258 -13.13 12.30 14.68
C PHE A 258 -12.58 11.67 15.97
N TYR A 259 -11.35 11.17 15.91
CA TYR A 259 -10.61 10.70 17.08
C TYR A 259 -9.65 11.81 17.56
N MET A 260 -9.72 12.17 18.83
CA MET A 260 -8.90 13.26 19.40
C MET A 260 -7.41 12.97 19.29
N ASP A 261 -7.00 11.72 19.36
CA ASP A 261 -5.61 11.26 19.33
C ASP A 261 -5.10 10.89 17.93
N ALA A 262 -5.99 10.43 17.02
CA ALA A 262 -5.65 9.98 15.69
C ALA A 262 -6.13 10.92 14.56
N GLY A 263 -7.09 11.80 14.86
CA GLY A 263 -7.78 12.59 13.85
C GLY A 263 -8.76 11.74 13.04
N PHE A 264 -9.05 12.16 11.82
CA PHE A 264 -9.96 11.47 10.92
C PHE A 264 -9.21 10.65 9.85
N ASP A 265 -8.12 11.19 9.33
CA ASP A 265 -7.40 10.58 8.22
C ASP A 265 -6.68 9.29 8.62
N PRO A 266 -6.62 8.30 7.73
CA PRO A 266 -5.85 7.07 7.95
C PRO A 266 -4.33 7.34 7.88
N LEU A 267 -3.52 6.32 8.15
CA LEU A 267 -2.08 6.36 7.92
C LEU A 267 -1.78 6.44 6.41
N TYR A 268 -2.39 5.52 5.63
CA TYR A 268 -2.36 5.56 4.17
C TYR A 268 -3.77 5.29 3.64
N PRO A 269 -4.29 6.14 2.72
CA PRO A 269 -5.62 5.94 2.16
C PRO A 269 -5.66 4.76 1.20
N PHE A 270 -6.86 4.29 0.88
CA PHE A 270 -7.10 3.33 -0.20
C PHE A 270 -6.58 3.90 -1.54
N GLY A 271 -5.92 3.05 -2.32
CA GLY A 271 -5.37 3.43 -3.62
C GLY A 271 -4.00 4.11 -3.56
N TYR A 272 -3.45 4.36 -2.37
CA TYR A 272 -2.17 5.03 -2.18
C TYR A 272 -0.98 4.13 -2.52
N GLY A 273 0.07 4.72 -3.08
CA GLY A 273 1.36 4.08 -3.33
C GLY A 273 2.26 5.01 -4.14
N LEU A 274 3.52 5.09 -3.76
CA LEU A 274 4.56 5.88 -4.39
C LEU A 274 5.26 5.09 -5.51
N SER A 275 5.99 5.82 -6.34
CA SER A 275 6.89 5.26 -7.36
C SER A 275 8.28 5.90 -7.23
N TYR A 276 9.26 5.42 -7.99
CA TYR A 276 10.56 6.09 -8.12
C TYR A 276 10.50 7.26 -9.09
N THR A 277 9.43 7.34 -9.89
CA THR A 277 9.13 8.47 -10.76
C THR A 277 7.93 9.25 -10.24
N THR A 278 7.60 10.37 -10.87
CA THR A 278 6.47 11.23 -10.52
C THR A 278 5.53 11.37 -11.70
N PHE A 279 4.23 11.46 -11.42
CA PHE A 279 3.20 11.62 -12.42
C PHE A 279 2.42 12.90 -12.19
N LYS A 280 2.08 13.56 -13.29
CA LYS A 280 1.24 14.76 -13.29
C LYS A 280 -0.05 14.47 -14.02
N TYR A 281 -1.16 14.71 -13.35
CA TYR A 281 -2.50 14.65 -13.92
C TYR A 281 -2.85 16.02 -14.49
N GLY A 282 -3.34 16.06 -15.73
CA GLY A 282 -3.92 17.23 -16.35
C GLY A 282 -5.38 17.42 -15.94
N ASP A 283 -6.01 18.45 -16.50
CA ASP A 283 -7.41 18.77 -16.23
C ASP A 283 -8.33 17.64 -16.70
N VAL A 284 -9.29 17.32 -15.86
CA VAL A 284 -10.34 16.33 -16.17
C VAL A 284 -11.41 16.99 -17.03
N LYS A 285 -11.71 16.37 -18.18
CA LYS A 285 -12.74 16.80 -19.12
C LYS A 285 -13.86 15.77 -19.18
N LEU A 286 -15.08 16.22 -19.11
CA LEU A 286 -16.30 15.43 -19.23
C LEU A 286 -16.91 15.62 -20.62
N SER A 287 -17.49 14.57 -21.20
CA SER A 287 -18.20 14.65 -22.50
C SER A 287 -19.50 15.44 -22.40
N ALA A 288 -20.09 15.54 -21.22
CA ALA A 288 -21.30 16.31 -20.94
C ALA A 288 -21.40 16.64 -19.45
N ASP A 289 -22.03 17.75 -19.14
CA ASP A 289 -22.33 18.19 -17.77
C ASP A 289 -23.69 17.65 -17.26
N GLU A 290 -24.59 17.27 -18.17
CA GLU A 290 -25.88 16.65 -17.89
C GLU A 290 -26.02 15.35 -18.70
N LEU A 291 -26.49 14.28 -18.06
CA LEU A 291 -26.66 12.95 -18.65
C LEU A 291 -27.99 12.33 -18.23
N LYS A 292 -28.54 11.51 -19.13
CA LYS A 292 -29.69 10.64 -18.82
C LYS A 292 -29.24 9.30 -18.28
N LYS A 293 -30.15 8.54 -17.69
CA LYS A 293 -29.89 7.23 -17.04
C LYS A 293 -29.26 6.18 -17.97
N ASN A 294 -29.48 6.29 -19.29
CA ASN A 294 -28.94 5.35 -20.28
C ASN A 294 -27.69 5.86 -21.01
N ASP A 295 -27.19 7.05 -20.66
CA ASP A 295 -26.02 7.63 -21.27
C ASP A 295 -24.73 7.04 -20.72
N VAL A 296 -23.63 7.30 -21.44
CA VAL A 296 -22.27 6.97 -21.00
C VAL A 296 -21.48 8.26 -20.88
N LEU A 297 -20.98 8.54 -19.69
CA LEU A 297 -20.05 9.64 -19.47
C LEU A 297 -18.64 9.24 -19.92
N ILE A 298 -18.06 10.00 -20.84
CA ILE A 298 -16.65 9.86 -21.22
C ILE A 298 -15.85 10.88 -20.41
N VAL A 299 -14.85 10.37 -19.69
CA VAL A 299 -13.94 11.16 -18.86
C VAL A 299 -12.54 11.06 -19.44
N THR A 300 -11.95 12.21 -19.80
CA THR A 300 -10.59 12.26 -20.36
C THR A 300 -9.70 13.18 -19.55
N PHE A 301 -8.43 12.82 -19.47
CA PHE A 301 -7.38 13.62 -18.84
C PHE A 301 -6.03 13.23 -19.42
N ASP A 302 -5.06 14.11 -19.31
CA ASP A 302 -3.69 13.80 -19.65
C ASP A 302 -2.93 13.28 -18.43
N LEU A 303 -2.10 12.25 -18.62
CA LEU A 303 -1.17 11.74 -17.63
C LEU A 303 0.25 11.85 -18.18
N GLU A 304 1.14 12.48 -17.44
CA GLU A 304 2.53 12.74 -17.82
C GLU A 304 3.48 12.17 -16.76
N ASN A 305 4.52 11.47 -17.19
CA ASN A 305 5.62 11.09 -16.33
C ASN A 305 6.62 12.26 -16.27
N THR A 306 6.70 12.92 -15.12
CA THR A 306 7.55 14.10 -14.88
C THR A 306 8.87 13.76 -14.16
N GLY A 307 9.14 12.49 -13.90
CA GLY A 307 10.35 12.02 -13.21
C GLY A 307 11.33 11.33 -14.14
N ASP A 308 12.30 10.66 -13.55
CA ASP A 308 13.51 10.17 -14.23
C ASP A 308 13.45 8.67 -14.62
N TYR A 309 12.43 7.95 -14.17
CA TYR A 309 12.28 6.50 -14.43
C TYR A 309 11.06 6.21 -15.30
N GLU A 310 11.16 5.23 -16.20
CA GLU A 310 9.96 4.64 -16.76
C GLU A 310 9.16 4.01 -15.61
N GLY A 311 7.88 4.32 -15.52
CA GLY A 311 7.05 3.87 -14.41
C GLY A 311 5.59 3.67 -14.81
N THR A 312 4.89 2.91 -13.99
CA THR A 312 3.45 2.65 -14.17
C THR A 312 2.66 3.35 -13.09
N GLU A 313 1.74 4.21 -13.50
CA GLU A 313 0.73 4.79 -12.62
C GLU A 313 -0.58 3.99 -12.70
N VAL A 314 -1.29 3.91 -11.58
CA VAL A 314 -2.66 3.37 -11.53
C VAL A 314 -3.61 4.55 -11.37
N ALA A 315 -4.10 5.06 -12.49
CA ALA A 315 -5.08 6.14 -12.48
C ALA A 315 -6.46 5.61 -12.05
N GLN A 316 -7.10 6.30 -11.11
CA GLN A 316 -8.32 5.85 -10.44
C GLN A 316 -9.42 6.90 -10.62
N LEU A 317 -10.63 6.46 -10.98
CA LEU A 317 -11.80 7.31 -11.11
C LEU A 317 -12.78 7.02 -9.99
N TYR A 318 -13.09 8.04 -9.21
CA TYR A 318 -14.03 7.98 -8.10
C TYR A 318 -15.26 8.83 -8.38
N VAL A 319 -16.41 8.41 -7.85
CA VAL A 319 -17.67 9.13 -7.96
C VAL A 319 -18.34 9.24 -6.59
N ARG A 320 -19.05 10.32 -6.38
CA ARG A 320 -19.97 10.53 -5.26
C ARG A 320 -21.32 10.97 -5.76
N ASP A 321 -22.36 10.28 -5.38
CA ASP A 321 -23.72 10.77 -5.40
C ASP A 321 -23.89 11.74 -4.22
N LYS A 322 -24.16 13.03 -4.49
CA LYS A 322 -24.17 14.05 -3.43
C LYS A 322 -25.41 13.94 -2.54
N VAL A 323 -26.54 13.56 -3.11
CA VAL A 323 -27.84 13.45 -2.40
C VAL A 323 -28.67 12.33 -3.00
N GLY A 324 -28.74 11.20 -2.33
CA GLY A 324 -29.63 10.09 -2.67
C GLY A 324 -30.78 9.93 -1.66
N SER A 325 -31.79 9.17 -2.02
CA SER A 325 -32.93 8.81 -1.12
C SER A 325 -32.49 7.99 0.10
N VAL A 326 -31.32 7.38 0.06
CA VAL A 326 -30.60 6.77 1.20
C VAL A 326 -29.19 7.33 1.27
N THR A 327 -28.56 7.25 2.44
CA THR A 327 -27.18 7.73 2.65
C THR A 327 -26.23 7.09 1.66
N ARG A 328 -25.44 7.93 0.96
CA ARG A 328 -24.48 7.50 -0.05
C ARG A 328 -23.04 7.59 0.46
N PRO A 329 -22.17 6.71 0.00
CA PRO A 329 -20.74 6.78 0.30
C PRO A 329 -20.12 8.12 -0.10
N VAL A 330 -19.15 8.59 0.67
CA VAL A 330 -18.42 9.84 0.37
C VAL A 330 -17.62 9.76 -0.92
N LYS A 331 -17.24 8.54 -1.36
CA LYS A 331 -16.51 8.28 -2.58
C LYS A 331 -16.59 6.80 -2.94
N GLU A 332 -16.75 6.45 -4.20
CA GLU A 332 -16.76 5.08 -4.70
C GLU A 332 -15.83 4.96 -5.89
N LEU A 333 -14.89 4.01 -5.88
CA LEU A 333 -14.06 3.68 -7.05
C LEU A 333 -14.93 3.04 -8.13
N LYS A 334 -14.99 3.66 -9.31
CA LYS A 334 -15.77 3.15 -10.46
C LYS A 334 -14.87 2.61 -11.56
N ARG A 335 -13.68 3.20 -11.77
CA ARG A 335 -12.72 2.75 -12.80
C ARG A 335 -11.29 2.88 -12.30
N PHE A 336 -10.43 2.07 -12.84
CA PHE A 336 -8.98 2.26 -12.73
C PHE A 336 -8.30 1.70 -13.97
N THR A 337 -7.10 2.20 -14.27
CA THR A 337 -6.26 1.70 -15.36
C THR A 337 -4.79 1.86 -15.03
N ARG A 338 -3.97 0.93 -15.49
CA ARG A 338 -2.51 0.99 -15.39
C ARG A 338 -1.95 1.63 -16.65
N VAL A 339 -1.15 2.66 -16.49
CA VAL A 339 -0.55 3.42 -17.60
C VAL A 339 0.96 3.48 -17.40
N THR A 340 1.71 2.81 -18.26
CA THR A 340 3.18 2.87 -18.26
C THR A 340 3.65 3.99 -19.16
N LEU A 341 4.53 4.85 -18.63
CA LEU A 341 5.07 6.04 -19.31
C LEU A 341 6.59 6.12 -19.11
N LYS A 342 7.30 6.45 -20.18
CA LYS A 342 8.71 6.82 -20.12
C LYS A 342 8.89 8.22 -19.54
N PRO A 343 10.09 8.59 -19.06
CA PRO A 343 10.38 9.95 -18.65
C PRO A 343 9.99 10.98 -19.73
N GLY A 344 9.19 11.99 -19.35
CA GLY A 344 8.67 13.02 -20.25
C GLY A 344 7.52 12.56 -21.16
N GLU A 345 7.13 11.28 -21.12
CA GLU A 345 6.01 10.81 -21.94
C GLU A 345 4.68 11.24 -21.34
N LYS A 346 3.77 11.65 -22.24
CA LYS A 346 2.42 12.07 -21.91
C LYS A 346 1.42 11.28 -22.75
N LYS A 347 0.34 10.79 -22.09
CA LYS A 347 -0.78 10.10 -22.75
C LYS A 347 -2.11 10.66 -22.30
N THR A 348 -3.05 10.79 -23.21
CA THR A 348 -4.45 11.00 -22.86
C THR A 348 -5.08 9.68 -22.44
N VAL A 349 -5.65 9.66 -21.26
CA VAL A 349 -6.36 8.51 -20.67
C VAL A 349 -7.85 8.78 -20.76
N THR A 350 -8.61 7.74 -21.08
CA THR A 350 -10.08 7.82 -21.21
C THR A 350 -10.71 6.76 -20.33
N PHE A 351 -11.73 7.15 -19.55
CA PHE A 351 -12.64 6.25 -18.87
C PHE A 351 -14.04 6.39 -19.45
N GLU A 352 -14.72 5.27 -19.61
CA GLU A 352 -16.15 5.20 -19.92
C GLU A 352 -16.91 4.80 -18.66
N LEU A 353 -17.89 5.63 -18.28
CA LEU A 353 -18.74 5.40 -17.12
C LEU A 353 -20.20 5.40 -17.55
N PRO A 354 -20.81 4.24 -17.78
CA PRO A 354 -22.24 4.14 -17.97
C PRO A 354 -22.98 4.68 -16.75
N VAL A 355 -23.95 5.59 -16.95
CA VAL A 355 -24.73 6.18 -15.86
C VAL A 355 -25.47 5.11 -15.07
N SER A 356 -25.86 4.00 -15.70
CA SER A 356 -26.48 2.85 -15.05
C SER A 356 -25.63 2.20 -13.93
N GLU A 357 -24.31 2.40 -13.93
CA GLU A 357 -23.41 1.90 -12.86
C GLU A 357 -23.39 2.78 -11.60
N LEU A 358 -24.07 3.92 -11.65
CA LEU A 358 -24.33 4.77 -10.47
C LEU A 358 -25.54 4.28 -9.66
N ALA A 359 -26.22 3.22 -10.14
CA ALA A 359 -27.40 2.65 -9.46
C ALA A 359 -27.06 2.11 -8.08
N PHE A 360 -27.99 2.33 -7.16
CA PHE A 360 -27.96 1.81 -5.79
C PHE A 360 -29.32 1.26 -5.39
N TYR A 361 -29.41 0.55 -4.28
CA TYR A 361 -30.68 0.08 -3.74
C TYR A 361 -31.29 1.17 -2.85
N ASN A 362 -32.49 1.65 -3.23
CA ASN A 362 -33.27 2.63 -2.48
C ASN A 362 -33.95 1.98 -1.26
N ILE A 363 -34.75 2.76 -0.52
CA ILE A 363 -35.49 2.29 0.66
C ILE A 363 -36.51 1.18 0.37
N ASN A 364 -36.97 1.07 -0.88
CA ASN A 364 -37.90 0.04 -1.33
C ASN A 364 -37.18 -1.23 -1.84
N MET A 365 -35.84 -1.29 -1.72
CA MET A 365 -34.99 -2.37 -2.26
C MET A 365 -35.05 -2.47 -3.80
N GLU A 366 -35.31 -1.36 -4.48
CA GLU A 366 -35.24 -1.26 -5.93
C GLU A 366 -33.88 -0.71 -6.34
N LYS A 367 -33.27 -1.32 -7.37
CA LYS A 367 -32.00 -0.83 -7.93
C LYS A 367 -32.27 0.30 -8.91
N VAL A 368 -31.93 1.51 -8.51
CA VAL A 368 -32.29 2.76 -9.23
C VAL A 368 -31.07 3.66 -9.43
N VAL A 369 -31.10 4.44 -10.50
CA VAL A 369 -30.29 5.66 -10.64
C VAL A 369 -31.23 6.84 -10.38
N GLU A 370 -30.93 7.64 -9.38
CA GLU A 370 -31.72 8.82 -9.06
C GLU A 370 -31.13 10.05 -9.77
N PRO A 371 -31.98 10.97 -10.27
CA PRO A 371 -31.53 12.27 -10.75
C PRO A 371 -30.90 13.08 -9.61
N GLY A 372 -29.82 13.78 -9.91
CA GLY A 372 -29.10 14.55 -8.89
C GLY A 372 -27.73 15.03 -9.34
N ASP A 373 -27.03 15.68 -8.43
CA ASP A 373 -25.68 16.17 -8.63
C ASP A 373 -24.66 15.14 -8.16
N PHE A 374 -23.64 14.93 -8.99
CA PHE A 374 -22.54 14.00 -8.74
C PHE A 374 -21.20 14.71 -8.72
N GLY A 375 -20.32 14.31 -7.80
CA GLY A 375 -18.91 14.65 -7.81
C GLY A 375 -18.09 13.53 -8.45
N LEU A 376 -17.04 13.87 -9.20
CA LEU A 376 -16.13 12.94 -9.85
C LEU A 376 -14.69 13.39 -9.61
N TRP A 377 -13.81 12.44 -9.34
CA TRP A 377 -12.36 12.66 -9.20
C TRP A 377 -11.60 11.66 -10.07
N VAL A 378 -10.58 12.15 -10.73
CA VAL A 378 -9.50 11.31 -11.26
C VAL A 378 -8.27 11.55 -10.39
N ALA A 379 -7.72 10.49 -9.82
CA ALA A 379 -6.76 10.62 -8.73
C ALA A 379 -5.80 9.42 -8.64
N THR A 380 -4.75 9.59 -7.86
CA THR A 380 -3.80 8.51 -7.54
C THR A 380 -4.25 7.67 -6.35
N ASP A 381 -5.17 8.18 -5.52
CA ASP A 381 -5.75 7.52 -4.35
C ASP A 381 -7.10 8.14 -3.95
N SER A 382 -7.77 7.57 -2.95
CA SER A 382 -9.11 7.98 -2.53
C SER A 382 -9.19 9.37 -1.87
N GLN A 383 -8.08 9.96 -1.45
CA GLN A 383 -8.05 11.28 -0.78
C GLN A 383 -7.51 12.40 -1.66
N SER A 384 -6.92 12.07 -2.81
CA SER A 384 -6.35 13.04 -3.74
C SER A 384 -7.30 13.43 -4.89
N GLY A 385 -6.82 14.35 -5.75
CA GLY A 385 -7.54 14.84 -6.92
C GLY A 385 -8.52 15.98 -6.62
N ASN A 386 -8.86 16.73 -7.69
CA ASN A 386 -9.85 17.81 -7.65
C ASN A 386 -11.20 17.29 -8.10
N GLU A 387 -12.25 17.75 -7.45
CA GLU A 387 -13.63 17.45 -7.86
C GLU A 387 -14.00 18.17 -9.14
N VAL A 388 -14.59 17.43 -10.08
CA VAL A 388 -15.40 17.94 -11.17
C VAL A 388 -16.83 17.45 -10.97
N SER A 389 -17.82 18.19 -11.41
CA SER A 389 -19.25 17.86 -11.17
C SER A 389 -19.96 17.59 -12.46
N PHE A 390 -20.95 16.69 -12.41
CA PHE A 390 -21.92 16.45 -13.45
C PHE A 390 -23.29 16.18 -12.82
N LYS A 391 -24.33 16.17 -13.65
CA LYS A 391 -25.71 15.95 -13.20
C LYS A 391 -26.35 14.81 -13.98
N VAL A 392 -27.10 13.98 -13.27
CA VAL A 392 -28.02 13.02 -13.89
C VAL A 392 -29.41 13.60 -13.91
N VAL A 393 -30.08 13.55 -15.06
CA VAL A 393 -31.45 14.02 -15.30
C VAL A 393 -32.35 12.84 -15.72
N ASP A 394 -33.67 13.03 -15.70
CA ASP A 394 -34.66 12.02 -16.10
C ASP A 394 -34.62 11.69 -17.60
#